data_29635b2970bfaccd87a4a96246b70e22
#
_entry.id   29635b2970bfaccd87a4a96246b70e22
#
_cell.length_a   1.000
_cell.length_b   1.000
_cell.length_c   1.000
_cell.angle_alpha   90.00
_cell.angle_beta   90.00
_cell.angle_gamma   90.00
#
_symmetry.space_group_name_H-M   'P 1'
#
loop_
_entity.id
_entity.type
_entity.pdbx_description
1 polymer ?
#
loop_
_entity_poly.entity_id
_entity_poly.type
_entity_poly.pdbx_seq_one_letter_code
_entity_poly.pdbx_strand_id
1 'polypeptide(L)'
;MINLIKIGTRSSKLALYQANLVRENLKKKFPNIDYSIVEIKTKGDKIQDRNLDRSIDKGFFVKEIQDSLIEEKIDIAVHSLKDLPVENSSIIKTSAILERGNHKDVFLSRSKKKLSEFTKNEIIGTSSLRRKAQLLNINPNLTVKDIRGNVDTRIKKMINGEYDGLVMAAAGIERLGLEGYISEYLDVEIMLNAPGQGAIAIEINSDKSEIDKIICKIN
;
A
#
# COMPACT_ATOMS: atom_id res chain seq x y z
N MET A 1 1.05 18.27 -27.86
CA MET A 1 0.30 17.01 -27.58
C MET A 1 1.20 16.10 -26.75
N ILE A 2 0.65 15.47 -25.71
CA ILE A 2 1.39 14.54 -24.86
C ILE A 2 1.46 13.19 -25.59
N ASN A 3 2.69 12.73 -25.89
CA ASN A 3 2.90 11.47 -26.57
C ASN A 3 3.35 10.35 -25.63
N LEU A 4 3.89 10.70 -24.44
CA LEU A 4 4.37 9.74 -23.44
C LEU A 4 4.03 10.27 -22.05
N ILE A 5 3.57 9.38 -21.15
CA ILE A 5 3.40 9.63 -19.72
C ILE A 5 4.27 8.65 -18.95
N LYS A 6 5.16 9.17 -18.09
CA LYS A 6 6.02 8.42 -17.19
C LYS A 6 5.31 8.23 -15.86
N ILE A 7 5.06 6.98 -15.49
CA ILE A 7 4.36 6.57 -14.27
C ILE A 7 5.37 6.16 -13.20
N GLY A 8 5.57 6.99 -12.19
CA GLY A 8 6.46 6.70 -11.08
C GLY A 8 5.81 5.82 -10.02
N THR A 9 6.54 4.83 -9.52
CA THR A 9 6.08 3.92 -8.45
C THR A 9 7.27 3.26 -7.75
N ARG A 10 7.02 2.62 -6.60
CA ARG A 10 8.01 1.78 -5.92
C ARG A 10 8.26 0.48 -6.69
N SER A 11 9.40 -0.16 -6.42
CA SER A 11 9.78 -1.44 -7.05
C SER A 11 9.13 -2.68 -6.42
N SER A 12 8.27 -2.54 -5.38
CA SER A 12 7.58 -3.68 -4.79
C SER A 12 6.52 -4.26 -5.73
N LYS A 13 6.29 -5.59 -5.68
CA LYS A 13 5.29 -6.27 -6.52
C LYS A 13 3.91 -5.62 -6.44
N LEU A 14 3.47 -5.21 -5.23
CA LEU A 14 2.19 -4.55 -5.05
C LEU A 14 2.17 -3.16 -5.70
N ALA A 15 3.23 -2.37 -5.56
CA ALA A 15 3.31 -1.05 -6.18
C ALA A 15 3.34 -1.14 -7.71
N LEU A 16 4.08 -2.09 -8.27
CA LEU A 16 4.10 -2.36 -9.70
C LEU A 16 2.72 -2.83 -10.22
N TYR A 17 2.01 -3.67 -9.47
CA TYR A 17 0.62 -4.03 -9.81
C TYR A 17 -0.26 -2.78 -9.89
N GLN A 18 -0.18 -1.89 -8.89
CA GLN A 18 -0.98 -0.67 -8.84
C GLN A 18 -0.66 0.27 -10.01
N ALA A 19 0.62 0.47 -10.33
CA ALA A 19 1.05 1.28 -11.48
C ALA A 19 0.60 0.68 -12.82
N ASN A 20 0.67 -0.65 -12.97
CA ASN A 20 0.18 -1.34 -14.16
C ASN A 20 -1.34 -1.18 -14.31
N LEU A 21 -2.11 -1.27 -13.22
CA LEU A 21 -3.57 -1.05 -13.25
C LEU A 21 -3.91 0.37 -13.71
N VAL A 22 -3.18 1.39 -13.22
CA VAL A 22 -3.32 2.78 -13.69
C VAL A 22 -2.99 2.87 -15.17
N ARG A 23 -1.87 2.29 -15.62
CA ARG A 23 -1.46 2.27 -17.01
C ARG A 23 -2.52 1.67 -17.92
N GLU A 24 -3.09 0.53 -17.55
CA GLU A 24 -4.13 -0.15 -18.35
C GLU A 24 -5.42 0.69 -18.43
N ASN A 25 -5.82 1.36 -17.34
CA ASN A 25 -6.99 2.24 -17.35
C ASN A 25 -6.76 3.46 -18.25
N LEU A 26 -5.57 4.05 -18.21
CA LEU A 26 -5.20 5.16 -19.08
C LEU A 26 -5.15 4.71 -20.55
N LYS A 27 -4.51 3.58 -20.84
CA LYS A 27 -4.38 3.06 -22.20
C LYS A 27 -5.73 2.74 -22.85
N LYS A 28 -6.72 2.26 -22.07
CA LYS A 28 -8.09 2.04 -22.55
C LYS A 28 -8.77 3.36 -22.99
N LYS A 29 -8.53 4.45 -22.27
CA LYS A 29 -9.16 5.75 -22.56
C LYS A 29 -8.37 6.60 -23.57
N PHE A 30 -7.06 6.47 -23.57
CA PHE A 30 -6.14 7.26 -24.39
C PHE A 30 -5.13 6.36 -25.08
N PRO A 31 -5.56 5.56 -26.09
CA PRO A 31 -4.72 4.54 -26.73
C PRO A 31 -3.55 5.11 -27.54
N ASN A 32 -3.61 6.39 -27.90
CA ASN A 32 -2.57 7.07 -28.69
C ASN A 32 -1.45 7.69 -27.84
N ILE A 33 -1.49 7.51 -26.52
CA ILE A 33 -0.43 7.96 -25.61
C ILE A 33 0.36 6.73 -25.17
N ASP A 34 1.68 6.83 -25.20
CA ASP A 34 2.58 5.83 -24.65
C ASP A 34 2.71 5.99 -23.13
N TYR A 35 2.90 4.89 -22.43
CA TYR A 35 3.04 4.86 -20.97
C TYR A 35 4.26 4.03 -20.56
N SER A 36 5.18 4.63 -19.82
CA SER A 36 6.32 3.93 -19.23
C SER A 36 6.25 3.91 -17.71
N ILE A 37 6.61 2.78 -17.10
CA ILE A 37 6.72 2.67 -15.64
C ILE A 37 8.15 2.96 -15.24
N VAL A 38 8.32 3.86 -14.27
CA VAL A 38 9.61 4.25 -13.70
C VAL A 38 9.65 3.77 -12.25
N GLU A 39 10.50 2.78 -11.98
CA GLU A 39 10.71 2.26 -10.63
C GLU A 39 11.62 3.18 -9.83
N ILE A 40 11.14 3.66 -8.67
CA ILE A 40 11.87 4.54 -7.77
C ILE A 40 12.16 3.78 -6.48
N LYS A 41 13.44 3.63 -6.14
CA LYS A 41 13.88 3.03 -4.89
C LYS A 41 13.78 4.06 -3.77
N THR A 42 12.91 3.81 -2.80
CA THR A 42 12.75 4.68 -1.64
C THR A 42 13.72 4.29 -0.50
N LYS A 43 13.96 5.23 0.41
CA LYS A 43 14.73 4.94 1.65
C LYS A 43 14.06 3.86 2.46
N GLY A 44 12.74 3.83 2.50
CA GLY A 44 11.95 2.79 3.16
C GLY A 44 12.19 1.38 2.60
N ASP A 45 12.50 1.26 1.30
CA ASP A 45 12.84 -0.03 0.67
C ASP A 45 14.27 -0.50 1.05
N LYS A 46 15.17 0.44 1.36
CA LYS A 46 16.57 0.14 1.70
C LYS A 46 16.78 -0.21 3.18
N ILE A 47 15.91 0.27 4.07
CA ILE A 47 16.08 0.14 5.52
C ILE A 47 15.13 -0.94 6.05
N GLN A 48 15.44 -2.22 5.79
CA GLN A 48 14.65 -3.34 6.30
C GLN A 48 15.00 -3.73 7.74
N ASP A 49 16.18 -3.38 8.26
CA ASP A 49 16.77 -3.94 9.49
C ASP A 49 16.98 -2.95 10.66
N ARG A 50 16.63 -1.66 10.54
CA ARG A 50 16.81 -0.69 11.62
C ARG A 50 15.51 -0.36 12.32
N ASN A 51 15.58 -0.22 13.65
CA ASN A 51 14.53 0.42 14.48
C ASN A 51 14.40 1.90 14.09
N LEU A 52 13.65 2.19 13.04
CA LEU A 52 13.30 3.55 12.66
C LEU A 52 12.30 4.11 13.67
N ASP A 53 12.55 5.34 14.09
CA ASP A 53 11.63 6.11 14.92
C ASP A 53 10.28 6.19 14.22
N ARG A 54 9.23 5.69 14.88
CA ARG A 54 7.87 5.53 14.32
C ARG A 54 7.22 6.86 13.91
N SER A 55 7.74 7.99 14.39
CA SER A 55 7.29 9.33 14.04
C SER A 55 7.70 9.76 12.62
N ILE A 56 8.72 9.11 12.04
CA ILE A 56 9.32 9.47 10.76
C ILE A 56 8.69 8.67 9.58
N ASP A 57 7.90 7.62 9.88
CA ASP A 57 7.50 6.58 8.91
C ASP A 57 6.50 7.00 7.80
N LYS A 58 5.70 8.06 7.98
CA LYS A 58 4.63 8.38 7.03
C LYS A 58 5.09 9.02 5.71
N GLY A 59 6.30 9.56 5.62
CA GLY A 59 6.85 10.15 4.40
C GLY A 59 7.92 9.30 3.68
N PHE A 60 8.41 8.23 4.32
CA PHE A 60 9.58 7.48 3.85
C PHE A 60 9.38 6.71 2.53
N PHE A 61 8.14 6.40 2.18
CA PHE A 61 7.81 5.66 0.97
C PHE A 61 7.26 6.57 -0.14
N VAL A 62 7.00 7.83 0.17
CA VAL A 62 6.32 8.77 -0.72
C VAL A 62 7.28 9.85 -1.20
N LYS A 63 8.19 10.32 -0.33
CA LYS A 63 9.02 11.49 -0.57
C LYS A 63 9.86 11.40 -1.85
N GLU A 64 10.62 10.33 -2.06
CA GLU A 64 11.46 10.21 -3.26
C GLU A 64 10.66 10.14 -4.55
N ILE A 65 9.42 9.63 -4.49
CA ILE A 65 8.53 9.61 -5.65
C ILE A 65 8.00 11.02 -5.91
N GLN A 66 7.60 11.74 -4.85
CA GLN A 66 7.16 13.13 -4.93
C GLN A 66 8.30 14.05 -5.37
N ASP A 67 9.53 13.86 -4.88
CA ASP A 67 10.72 14.58 -5.34
C ASP A 67 10.93 14.35 -6.86
N SER A 68 10.79 13.11 -7.32
CA SER A 68 10.89 12.77 -8.75
C SER A 68 9.78 13.42 -9.59
N LEU A 69 8.59 13.62 -9.01
CA LEU A 69 7.47 14.32 -9.65
C LEU A 69 7.76 15.84 -9.77
N ILE A 70 8.31 16.44 -8.70
CA ILE A 70 8.70 17.86 -8.68
C ILE A 70 9.85 18.13 -9.66
N GLU A 71 10.83 17.21 -9.72
CA GLU A 71 11.97 17.28 -10.63
C GLU A 71 11.63 16.89 -12.08
N GLU A 72 10.36 16.64 -12.40
CA GLU A 72 9.86 16.26 -13.73
C GLU A 72 10.51 14.99 -14.32
N LYS A 73 11.08 14.13 -13.48
CA LYS A 73 11.58 12.81 -13.88
C LYS A 73 10.46 11.85 -14.25
N ILE A 74 9.30 12.05 -13.61
CA ILE A 74 8.04 11.34 -13.85
C ILE A 74 6.92 12.36 -14.03
N ASP A 75 5.84 11.96 -14.70
CA ASP A 75 4.68 12.82 -14.97
C ASP A 75 3.56 12.58 -13.97
N ILE A 76 3.41 11.35 -13.48
CA ILE A 76 2.44 10.95 -12.46
C ILE A 76 3.08 9.99 -11.45
N ALA A 77 2.61 10.04 -10.21
CA ALA A 77 3.03 9.16 -9.13
C ALA A 77 1.85 8.29 -8.66
N VAL A 78 2.07 6.98 -8.51
CA VAL A 78 1.02 6.02 -8.10
C VAL A 78 1.31 5.50 -6.69
N HIS A 79 0.31 5.62 -5.80
CA HIS A 79 0.41 5.28 -4.40
C HIS A 79 -0.82 4.52 -3.88
N SER A 80 -0.66 3.73 -2.84
CA SER A 80 -1.78 3.37 -1.97
C SER A 80 -2.22 4.63 -1.23
N LEU A 81 -3.48 5.04 -1.33
CA LEU A 81 -4.00 6.29 -0.77
C LEU A 81 -3.72 6.42 0.74
N LYS A 82 -3.81 5.32 1.49
CA LYS A 82 -3.55 5.29 2.95
C LYS A 82 -2.12 5.65 3.37
N ASP A 83 -1.17 5.58 2.43
CA ASP A 83 0.26 5.83 2.68
C ASP A 83 0.62 7.30 2.39
N LEU A 84 -0.27 8.07 1.75
CA LEU A 84 -0.11 9.49 1.52
C LEU A 84 -0.27 10.29 2.82
N PRO A 85 0.48 11.40 2.99
CA PRO A 85 0.26 12.33 4.08
C PRO A 85 -1.12 12.99 3.97
N VAL A 86 -1.67 13.41 5.12
CA VAL A 86 -2.95 14.12 5.16
C VAL A 86 -2.79 15.58 4.74
N GLU A 87 -1.62 16.15 4.99
CA GLU A 87 -1.32 17.54 4.61
C GLU A 87 -1.03 17.63 3.12
N ASN A 88 -1.73 18.51 2.44
CA ASN A 88 -1.53 18.73 1.01
C ASN A 88 -0.30 19.61 0.78
N SER A 89 0.53 19.23 -0.19
CA SER A 89 1.54 20.10 -0.76
C SER A 89 0.89 21.12 -1.68
N SER A 90 1.41 22.34 -1.74
CA SER A 90 0.98 23.33 -2.74
C SER A 90 1.44 22.96 -4.16
N ILE A 91 2.49 22.14 -4.27
CA ILE A 91 3.14 21.78 -5.54
C ILE A 91 2.57 20.48 -6.12
N ILE A 92 2.08 19.58 -5.26
CA ILE A 92 1.58 18.26 -5.66
C ILE A 92 0.11 18.14 -5.27
N LYS A 93 -0.69 17.57 -6.17
CA LYS A 93 -2.09 17.27 -5.88
C LYS A 93 -2.46 15.84 -6.29
N THR A 94 -3.42 15.26 -5.59
CA THR A 94 -4.09 14.03 -6.03
C THR A 94 -5.06 14.39 -7.15
N SER A 95 -4.79 13.89 -8.36
CA SER A 95 -5.60 14.15 -9.55
C SER A 95 -6.72 13.13 -9.74
N ALA A 96 -6.48 11.88 -9.36
CA ALA A 96 -7.48 10.83 -9.43
C ALA A 96 -7.29 9.80 -8.31
N ILE A 97 -8.41 9.16 -7.94
CA ILE A 97 -8.43 7.99 -7.06
C ILE A 97 -9.22 6.90 -7.77
N LEU A 98 -8.59 5.77 -8.04
CA LEU A 98 -9.27 4.66 -8.72
C LEU A 98 -10.33 4.03 -7.82
N GLU A 99 -11.28 3.30 -8.45
CA GLU A 99 -12.26 2.50 -7.74
C GLU A 99 -11.63 1.72 -6.58
N ARG A 100 -12.26 1.85 -5.43
CA ARG A 100 -11.73 1.32 -4.18
C ARG A 100 -11.87 -0.19 -4.14
N GLY A 101 -10.75 -0.90 -4.03
CA GLY A 101 -10.75 -2.32 -3.74
C GLY A 101 -11.15 -2.62 -2.29
N ASN A 102 -11.09 -3.89 -1.91
CA ASN A 102 -11.49 -4.35 -0.58
C ASN A 102 -10.78 -3.58 0.52
N HIS A 103 -11.54 -2.89 1.35
CA HIS A 103 -11.04 -2.02 2.41
C HIS A 103 -10.76 -2.76 3.73
N LYS A 104 -11.25 -4.00 3.89
CA LYS A 104 -11.08 -4.77 5.12
C LYS A 104 -9.61 -5.09 5.41
N ASP A 105 -9.33 -5.35 6.67
CA ASP A 105 -8.14 -6.10 7.04
C ASP A 105 -8.44 -7.61 6.98
N VAL A 106 -7.41 -8.41 6.77
CA VAL A 106 -7.49 -9.87 6.77
C VAL A 106 -6.52 -10.44 7.78
N PHE A 107 -6.91 -11.55 8.36
CA PHE A 107 -6.05 -12.38 9.18
C PHE A 107 -5.53 -13.53 8.36
N LEU A 108 -4.21 -13.66 8.31
CA LEU A 108 -3.51 -14.79 7.70
C LEU A 108 -2.95 -15.65 8.83
N SER A 109 -3.09 -16.97 8.73
CA SER A 109 -2.55 -17.89 9.70
C SER A 109 -1.87 -19.07 9.03
N ARG A 110 -0.70 -19.45 9.51
CA ARG A 110 0.03 -20.62 9.04
C ARG A 110 -0.77 -21.91 9.29
N SER A 111 -1.48 -21.98 10.40
CA SER A 111 -2.31 -23.11 10.79
C SER A 111 -3.76 -23.03 10.31
N LYS A 112 -4.12 -21.99 9.52
CA LYS A 112 -5.49 -21.72 9.07
C LYS A 112 -6.50 -21.43 10.18
N LYS A 113 -6.05 -21.19 11.40
CA LYS A 113 -6.87 -20.74 12.52
C LYS A 113 -7.44 -19.34 12.27
N LYS A 114 -8.62 -19.05 12.81
CA LYS A 114 -9.19 -17.71 12.90
C LYS A 114 -8.51 -16.90 14.01
N LEU A 115 -8.68 -15.60 14.01
CA LEU A 115 -8.11 -14.71 15.03
C LEU A 115 -8.60 -15.08 16.44
N SER A 116 -9.87 -15.45 16.59
CA SER A 116 -10.47 -15.84 17.88
C SER A 116 -9.86 -17.11 18.51
N GLU A 117 -9.17 -17.93 17.71
CA GLU A 117 -8.52 -19.16 18.17
C GLU A 117 -7.05 -18.96 18.58
N PHE A 118 -6.54 -17.72 18.45
CA PHE A 118 -5.16 -17.38 18.82
C PHE A 118 -5.05 -17.11 20.33
N THR A 119 -3.96 -17.62 20.90
CA THR A 119 -3.63 -17.50 22.32
C THR A 119 -2.33 -16.72 22.53
N LYS A 120 -1.91 -16.55 23.79
CA LYS A 120 -0.63 -15.89 24.14
C LYS A 120 0.63 -16.60 23.60
N ASN A 121 0.51 -17.86 23.21
CA ASN A 121 1.65 -18.67 22.76
C ASN A 121 1.93 -18.46 21.27
N GLU A 122 1.00 -17.88 20.52
CA GLU A 122 1.15 -17.65 19.09
C GLU A 122 1.49 -16.19 18.81
N ILE A 123 2.39 -15.96 17.85
CA ILE A 123 2.91 -14.64 17.51
C ILE A 123 2.17 -14.06 16.31
N ILE A 124 1.54 -12.91 16.49
CA ILE A 124 0.90 -12.14 15.42
C ILE A 124 1.83 -11.02 14.96
N GLY A 125 2.14 -10.99 13.65
CA GLY A 125 2.99 -9.97 13.05
C GLY A 125 2.20 -8.76 12.54
N THR A 126 2.46 -7.57 13.10
CA THR A 126 2.04 -6.29 12.54
C THR A 126 2.86 -5.13 13.10
N SER A 127 3.32 -4.21 12.23
CA SER A 127 3.96 -2.95 12.66
C SER A 127 2.96 -1.78 12.71
N SER A 128 1.70 -2.02 12.37
CA SER A 128 0.66 -0.98 12.43
C SER A 128 0.17 -0.81 13.88
N LEU A 129 0.40 0.39 14.44
CA LEU A 129 -0.12 0.73 15.78
C LEU A 129 -1.64 0.61 15.86
N ARG A 130 -2.36 1.00 14.80
CA ARG A 130 -3.81 0.86 14.69
C ARG A 130 -4.25 -0.60 14.87
N ARG A 131 -3.61 -1.53 14.15
CA ARG A 131 -3.92 -2.96 14.22
C ARG A 131 -3.53 -3.53 15.58
N LYS A 132 -2.33 -3.19 16.07
CA LYS A 132 -1.85 -3.65 17.38
C LYS A 132 -2.80 -3.25 18.50
N ALA A 133 -3.23 -1.98 18.53
CA ALA A 133 -4.15 -1.49 19.54
C ALA A 133 -5.48 -2.25 19.52
N GLN A 134 -6.06 -2.48 18.34
CA GLN A 134 -7.32 -3.20 18.19
C GLN A 134 -7.19 -4.69 18.54
N LEU A 135 -6.09 -5.35 18.13
CA LEU A 135 -5.82 -6.74 18.53
C LEU A 135 -5.77 -6.88 20.06
N LEU A 136 -5.03 -6.00 20.73
CA LEU A 136 -4.89 -6.04 22.19
C LEU A 136 -6.17 -5.60 22.93
N ASN A 137 -7.02 -4.80 22.29
CA ASN A 137 -8.36 -4.50 22.81
C ASN A 137 -9.30 -5.72 22.73
N ILE A 138 -9.20 -6.53 21.66
CA ILE A 138 -9.98 -7.77 21.51
C ILE A 138 -9.53 -8.81 22.54
N ASN A 139 -8.20 -9.00 22.65
CA ASN A 139 -7.63 -9.93 23.62
C ASN A 139 -6.25 -9.40 24.08
N PRO A 140 -6.16 -8.87 25.32
CA PRO A 140 -4.92 -8.32 25.87
C PRO A 140 -3.79 -9.36 26.06
N ASN A 141 -4.11 -10.66 26.00
CA ASN A 141 -3.14 -11.72 26.15
C ASN A 141 -2.44 -12.10 24.81
N LEU A 142 -2.82 -11.51 23.67
CA LEU A 142 -2.18 -11.80 22.38
C LEU A 142 -0.72 -11.33 22.36
N THR A 143 0.14 -12.14 21.80
CA THR A 143 1.55 -11.78 21.55
C THR A 143 1.67 -11.12 20.18
N VAL A 144 1.78 -9.78 20.15
CA VAL A 144 1.88 -8.99 18.91
C VAL A 144 3.29 -8.44 18.74
N LYS A 145 3.96 -8.83 17.66
CA LYS A 145 5.33 -8.37 17.32
C LYS A 145 5.35 -7.56 16.03
N ASP A 146 6.30 -6.64 15.95
CA ASP A 146 6.54 -5.87 14.73
C ASP A 146 7.05 -6.76 13.60
N ILE A 147 6.61 -6.52 12.37
CA ILE A 147 7.07 -7.21 11.16
C ILE A 147 7.35 -6.20 10.05
N ARG A 148 8.49 -6.34 9.39
CA ARG A 148 8.93 -5.50 8.26
C ARG A 148 9.01 -6.31 6.96
N GLY A 149 9.02 -5.59 5.85
CA GLY A 149 9.10 -6.12 4.49
C GLY A 149 7.83 -5.89 3.68
N ASN A 150 7.92 -6.19 2.39
CA ASN A 150 6.78 -6.17 1.47
C ASN A 150 5.82 -7.32 1.78
N VAL A 151 4.66 -7.35 1.12
CA VAL A 151 3.61 -8.36 1.35
C VAL A 151 4.16 -9.78 1.27
N ASP A 152 4.86 -10.10 0.19
CA ASP A 152 5.45 -11.42 -0.04
C ASP A 152 6.53 -11.79 0.99
N THR A 153 7.35 -10.83 1.40
CA THR A 153 8.36 -11.03 2.46
C THR A 153 7.71 -11.37 3.79
N ARG A 154 6.63 -10.67 4.16
CA ARG A 154 5.91 -10.94 5.43
C ARG A 154 5.26 -12.32 5.41
N ILE A 155 4.63 -12.70 4.30
CA ILE A 155 4.04 -14.03 4.15
C ILE A 155 5.12 -15.12 4.26
N LYS A 156 6.30 -14.93 3.64
CA LYS A 156 7.43 -15.85 3.76
C LYS A 156 7.87 -16.01 5.22
N LYS A 157 7.97 -14.92 5.98
CA LYS A 157 8.31 -14.97 7.42
C LYS A 157 7.28 -15.79 8.22
N MET A 158 5.99 -15.67 7.90
CA MET A 158 4.95 -16.50 8.52
C MET A 158 5.10 -17.98 8.12
N ILE A 159 5.31 -18.27 6.84
CA ILE A 159 5.50 -19.66 6.37
C ILE A 159 6.71 -20.29 7.06
N ASN A 160 7.81 -19.54 7.21
CA ASN A 160 9.05 -20.00 7.86
C ASN A 160 8.91 -20.14 9.40
N GLY A 161 7.77 -19.78 9.99
CA GLY A 161 7.51 -19.95 11.42
C GLY A 161 8.03 -18.83 12.32
N GLU A 162 8.49 -17.69 11.76
CA GLU A 162 8.85 -16.51 12.56
C GLU A 162 7.60 -15.85 13.18
N TYR A 163 6.45 -16.05 12.57
CA TYR A 163 5.12 -15.61 13.01
C TYR A 163 4.10 -16.70 12.75
N ASP A 164 3.10 -16.84 13.62
CA ASP A 164 2.00 -17.79 13.46
C ASP A 164 0.83 -17.19 12.69
N GLY A 165 0.66 -15.86 12.78
CA GLY A 165 -0.34 -15.12 12.03
C GLY A 165 0.10 -13.70 11.67
N LEU A 166 -0.60 -13.11 10.70
CA LEU A 166 -0.39 -11.73 10.23
C LEU A 166 -1.73 -11.01 10.10
N VAL A 167 -1.75 -9.70 10.38
CA VAL A 167 -2.87 -8.84 9.99
C VAL A 167 -2.41 -7.95 8.84
N MET A 168 -3.10 -8.06 7.69
CA MET A 168 -2.75 -7.35 6.47
C MET A 168 -4.00 -6.70 5.83
N ALA A 169 -3.80 -5.81 4.85
CA ALA A 169 -4.91 -5.24 4.08
C ALA A 169 -5.36 -6.23 2.99
N ALA A 170 -6.66 -6.52 2.91
CA ALA A 170 -7.25 -7.42 1.94
C ALA A 170 -6.84 -7.08 0.50
N ALA A 171 -7.00 -5.81 0.09
CA ALA A 171 -6.64 -5.37 -1.25
C ALA A 171 -5.18 -5.66 -1.63
N GLY A 172 -4.25 -5.66 -0.68
CA GLY A 172 -2.85 -6.00 -0.95
C GLY A 172 -2.64 -7.48 -1.23
N ILE A 173 -3.38 -8.34 -0.55
CA ILE A 173 -3.34 -9.80 -0.71
C ILE A 173 -4.03 -10.21 -2.02
N GLU A 174 -5.24 -9.69 -2.27
CA GLU A 174 -6.04 -9.96 -3.46
C GLU A 174 -5.34 -9.51 -4.76
N ARG A 175 -4.75 -8.31 -4.77
CA ARG A 175 -4.00 -7.80 -5.93
C ARG A 175 -2.79 -8.64 -6.30
N LEU A 176 -2.27 -9.41 -5.38
CA LEU A 176 -1.12 -10.30 -5.61
C LEU A 176 -1.52 -11.77 -5.83
N GLY A 177 -2.82 -12.11 -5.82
CA GLY A 177 -3.30 -13.47 -5.97
C GLY A 177 -2.90 -14.37 -4.80
N LEU A 178 -2.88 -13.82 -3.58
CA LEU A 178 -2.40 -14.50 -2.38
C LEU A 178 -3.53 -14.85 -1.40
N GLU A 179 -4.79 -14.85 -1.87
CA GLU A 179 -5.99 -15.12 -1.07
C GLU A 179 -5.94 -16.49 -0.40
N GLY A 180 -5.23 -17.46 -0.99
CA GLY A 180 -5.03 -18.78 -0.40
C GLY A 180 -4.40 -18.78 0.99
N TYR A 181 -3.76 -17.68 1.40
CA TYR A 181 -3.19 -17.52 2.74
C TYR A 181 -4.18 -16.90 3.75
N ILE A 182 -5.32 -16.35 3.30
CA ILE A 182 -6.32 -15.73 4.17
C ILE A 182 -7.02 -16.84 4.98
N SER A 183 -7.07 -16.65 6.29
CA SER A 183 -7.86 -17.47 7.21
C SER A 183 -9.19 -16.81 7.52
N GLU A 184 -9.22 -15.46 7.56
CA GLU A 184 -10.41 -14.71 7.91
C GLU A 184 -10.36 -13.29 7.34
N TYR A 185 -11.49 -12.80 6.82
CA TYR A 185 -11.72 -11.38 6.56
C TYR A 185 -12.25 -10.75 7.84
N LEU A 186 -11.55 -9.75 8.37
CA LEU A 186 -11.94 -9.10 9.63
C LEU A 186 -13.01 -8.05 9.35
N ASP A 187 -14.15 -8.18 10.00
CA ASP A 187 -15.20 -7.17 9.91
C ASP A 187 -14.77 -5.86 10.56
N VAL A 188 -15.37 -4.76 10.13
CA VAL A 188 -14.98 -3.40 10.58
C VAL A 188 -15.23 -3.18 12.07
N GLU A 189 -16.18 -3.89 12.65
CA GLU A 189 -16.47 -3.92 14.08
C GLU A 189 -15.35 -4.60 14.89
N ILE A 190 -14.62 -5.53 14.26
CA ILE A 190 -13.46 -6.23 14.84
C ILE A 190 -12.19 -5.45 14.58
N MET A 191 -12.02 -4.96 13.35
CA MET A 191 -10.81 -4.29 12.91
C MET A 191 -11.14 -3.11 11.98
N LEU A 192 -11.32 -1.93 12.56
CA LEU A 192 -11.51 -0.70 11.78
C LEU A 192 -10.29 -0.46 10.90
N ASN A 193 -10.52 -0.40 9.59
CA ASN A 193 -9.45 -0.22 8.59
C ASN A 193 -8.85 1.21 8.60
N ALA A 194 -7.67 1.37 7.98
CA ALA A 194 -7.08 2.70 7.80
C ALA A 194 -7.93 3.55 6.83
N PRO A 195 -7.99 4.89 7.02
CA PRO A 195 -8.56 5.78 6.01
C PRO A 195 -7.88 5.57 4.66
N GLY A 196 -8.66 5.57 3.57
CA GLY A 196 -8.15 5.33 2.21
C GLY A 196 -7.64 3.91 1.93
N GLN A 197 -7.75 2.95 2.86
CA GLN A 197 -7.32 1.58 2.61
C GLN A 197 -8.11 0.95 1.46
N GLY A 198 -7.41 0.30 0.52
CA GLY A 198 -7.98 -0.30 -0.68
C GLY A 198 -7.97 0.62 -1.90
N ALA A 199 -7.88 1.94 -1.73
CA ALA A 199 -7.83 2.90 -2.81
C ALA A 199 -6.39 3.12 -3.34
N ILE A 200 -6.28 3.42 -4.64
CA ILE A 200 -5.06 3.80 -5.33
C ILE A 200 -5.19 5.27 -5.71
N ALA A 201 -4.23 6.09 -5.28
CA ALA A 201 -4.17 7.51 -5.61
C ALA A 201 -3.13 7.78 -6.69
N ILE A 202 -3.41 8.77 -7.53
CA ILE A 202 -2.53 9.27 -8.57
C ILE A 202 -2.23 10.73 -8.28
N GLU A 203 -0.98 11.02 -7.96
CA GLU A 203 -0.50 12.39 -7.77
C GLU A 203 0.15 12.94 -9.02
N ILE A 204 0.04 14.23 -9.20
CA ILE A 204 0.68 15.01 -10.27
C ILE A 204 1.27 16.30 -9.68
N ASN A 205 2.18 16.93 -10.42
CA ASN A 205 2.55 18.31 -10.17
C ASN A 205 1.33 19.22 -10.49
N SER A 206 0.99 20.11 -9.56
CA SER A 206 -0.21 20.97 -9.64
C SER A 206 -0.23 21.87 -10.89
N ASP A 207 0.94 22.23 -11.42
CA ASP A 207 1.09 23.09 -12.58
C ASP A 207 0.89 22.35 -13.93
N LYS A 208 0.84 21.02 -13.92
CA LYS A 208 0.69 20.18 -15.13
C LYS A 208 -0.78 20.00 -15.54
N SER A 209 -1.45 21.09 -15.92
CA SER A 209 -2.89 21.07 -16.25
C SER A 209 -3.26 20.11 -17.39
N GLU A 210 -2.39 19.92 -18.38
CA GLU A 210 -2.64 18.97 -19.49
C GLU A 210 -2.61 17.51 -19.03
N ILE A 211 -1.70 17.17 -18.12
CA ILE A 211 -1.66 15.84 -17.46
C ILE A 211 -2.92 15.65 -16.63
N ASP A 212 -3.31 16.66 -15.83
CA ASP A 212 -4.50 16.62 -15.01
C ASP A 212 -5.78 16.29 -15.79
N LYS A 213 -5.97 16.95 -16.95
CA LYS A 213 -7.11 16.70 -17.86
C LYS A 213 -7.21 15.23 -18.33
N ILE A 214 -6.06 14.56 -18.44
CA ILE A 214 -6.01 13.13 -18.81
C ILE A 214 -6.31 12.27 -17.60
N ILE A 215 -5.62 12.54 -16.48
CA ILE A 215 -5.66 11.67 -15.29
C ILE A 215 -7.04 11.71 -14.60
N CYS A 216 -7.68 12.87 -14.49
CA CYS A 216 -9.01 13.00 -13.88
C CYS A 216 -10.09 12.16 -14.59
N LYS A 217 -9.84 11.69 -15.82
CA LYS A 217 -10.80 10.84 -16.55
C LYS A 217 -10.85 9.39 -16.09
N ILE A 218 -9.86 8.94 -15.30
CA ILE A 218 -9.86 7.58 -14.74
C ILE A 218 -10.24 7.54 -13.25
N ASN A 219 -10.74 8.68 -12.73
CA ASN A 219 -11.25 8.79 -11.36
C ASN A 219 -12.56 8.00 -11.21
#